data_439f93ff04988e1e89d02fe845966151
#
_entry.id   439f93ff04988e1e89d02fe845966151
#
_cell.length_a   1.000
_cell.length_b   1.000
_cell.length_c   1.000
_cell.angle_alpha   90.00
_cell.angle_beta   90.00
_cell.angle_gamma   90.00
#
_symmetry.space_group_name_H-M   'P 1'
#
loop_
_entity.id
_entity.type
_entity.pdbx_description
1 polymer ?
#
loop_
_entity_poly.entity_id
_entity_poly.type
_entity_poly.pdbx_seq_one_letter_code
_entity_poly.pdbx_strand_id
1 'polypeptide(L)'
;MLKRIGWTILLCALLLTAAAETAPAYTAPEAGAPLALETDLGLLVDGVWYPILNDFAPLLAALGEPTDLVAAPSCVFKGEDKEFVYDGMSVYTNPLGEVDVWYEAYITGEGFQTARGIGIGAALEDVLAAYGENYYLEGEDMLTYSLSGDPGDYASPCVVFTLTDGAVSCIDIYYPTNTL
;
A
#
# COMPACT_ATOMS: atom_id res chain seq x y z
N MET A 1 10.76 1.26 77.14
CA MET A 1 9.64 0.71 76.32
C MET A 1 9.50 1.63 75.11
N LEU A 2 10.09 1.27 73.92
CA LEU A 2 9.97 2.04 72.70
C LEU A 2 8.97 1.30 71.75
N LYS A 3 7.84 1.91 71.46
CA LYS A 3 6.84 1.41 70.47
C LYS A 3 7.34 1.73 69.07
N ARG A 4 7.65 0.72 68.27
CA ARG A 4 7.89 0.84 66.86
C ARG A 4 6.58 0.96 66.11
N ILE A 5 6.35 2.09 65.46
CA ILE A 5 5.18 2.30 64.55
C ILE A 5 5.69 1.88 63.16
N GLY A 6 5.14 0.75 62.66
CA GLY A 6 5.38 0.32 61.31
C GLY A 6 4.51 1.09 60.32
N TRP A 7 5.16 1.79 59.37
CA TRP A 7 4.46 2.40 58.25
C TRP A 7 4.42 1.36 57.08
N THR A 8 3.21 0.88 56.79
CA THR A 8 2.95 0.05 55.63
C THR A 8 2.68 1.00 54.45
N ILE A 9 3.64 1.11 53.53
CA ILE A 9 3.44 1.82 52.26
C ILE A 9 2.65 0.92 51.33
N LEU A 10 1.40 1.26 51.09
CA LEU A 10 0.56 0.61 50.08
C LEU A 10 0.93 1.18 48.70
N LEU A 11 1.72 0.41 47.93
CA LEU A 11 2.09 0.76 46.55
C LEU A 11 0.91 0.44 45.65
N CYS A 12 0.08 1.45 45.31
CA CYS A 12 -0.96 1.33 44.31
C CYS A 12 -0.33 1.37 42.91
N ALA A 13 -0.11 0.20 42.29
CA ALA A 13 0.28 0.10 40.89
C ALA A 13 -0.92 0.48 40.02
N LEU A 14 -0.92 1.68 39.46
CA LEU A 14 -1.81 2.06 38.38
C LEU A 14 -1.37 1.29 37.11
N LEU A 15 -2.12 0.23 36.76
CA LEU A 15 -2.05 -0.37 35.46
C LEU A 15 -2.73 0.59 34.46
N LEU A 16 -1.92 1.40 33.76
CA LEU A 16 -2.38 2.07 32.55
C LEU A 16 -2.58 0.97 31.48
N THR A 17 -3.80 0.54 31.28
CA THR A 17 -4.19 -0.17 30.06
C THR A 17 -4.24 0.87 28.95
N ALA A 18 -3.19 0.96 28.13
CA ALA A 18 -3.26 1.62 26.85
C ALA A 18 -4.33 0.86 26.02
N ALA A 19 -5.49 1.48 25.84
CA ALA A 19 -6.43 1.01 24.83
C ALA A 19 -5.71 1.16 23.48
N ALA A 20 -5.41 0.04 22.84
CA ALA A 20 -4.98 0.07 21.44
C ALA A 20 -6.16 0.66 20.66
N GLU A 21 -5.94 1.86 20.12
CA GLU A 21 -6.88 2.47 19.20
C GLU A 21 -6.91 1.56 17.97
N THR A 22 -7.97 0.79 17.82
CA THR A 22 -8.15 -0.05 16.63
C THR A 22 -8.33 0.89 15.45
N ALA A 23 -7.40 0.84 14.50
CA ALA A 23 -7.56 1.52 13.23
C ALA A 23 -8.95 1.19 12.65
N PRO A 24 -9.65 2.16 12.02
CA PRO A 24 -10.94 1.90 11.41
C PRO A 24 -10.78 0.75 10.40
N ALA A 25 -11.76 -0.19 10.44
CA ALA A 25 -11.75 -1.30 9.50
C ALA A 25 -11.82 -0.74 8.07
N TYR A 26 -10.92 -1.21 7.21
CA TYR A 26 -10.95 -0.85 5.80
C TYR A 26 -12.29 -1.23 5.18
N THR A 27 -12.86 -0.34 4.39
CA THR A 27 -14.07 -0.59 3.61
C THR A 27 -13.73 -0.50 2.14
N ALA A 28 -13.85 -1.61 1.43
CA ALA A 28 -13.60 -1.65 -0.01
C ALA A 28 -14.55 -0.71 -0.75
N PRO A 29 -14.10 -0.05 -1.83
CA PRO A 29 -14.97 0.73 -2.71
C PRO A 29 -16.10 -0.11 -3.30
N GLU A 30 -17.20 0.54 -3.68
CA GLU A 30 -18.27 -0.11 -4.41
C GLU A 30 -17.78 -0.60 -5.78
N ALA A 31 -18.24 -1.77 -6.21
CA ALA A 31 -17.89 -2.34 -7.50
C ALA A 31 -18.24 -1.36 -8.64
N GLY A 32 -17.32 -1.15 -9.57
CA GLY A 32 -17.48 -0.24 -10.70
C GLY A 32 -17.47 1.26 -10.35
N ALA A 33 -17.28 1.64 -9.08
CA ALA A 33 -17.08 3.04 -8.70
C ALA A 33 -15.80 3.61 -9.36
N PRO A 34 -15.75 4.93 -9.66
CA PRO A 34 -14.52 5.56 -10.10
C PRO A 34 -13.35 5.33 -9.14
N LEU A 35 -12.13 5.26 -9.68
CA LEU A 35 -10.92 5.12 -8.87
C LEU A 35 -10.79 6.31 -7.90
N ALA A 36 -10.42 6.06 -6.66
CA ALA A 36 -10.20 7.08 -5.64
C ALA A 36 -8.87 6.86 -4.91
N LEU A 37 -8.11 7.94 -4.70
CA LEU A 37 -6.77 7.87 -4.12
C LEU A 37 -6.78 7.18 -2.74
N GLU A 38 -7.70 7.59 -1.88
CA GLU A 38 -7.73 7.20 -0.47
C GLU A 38 -8.16 5.74 -0.26
N THR A 39 -8.90 5.18 -1.20
CA THR A 39 -9.51 3.85 -1.05
C THR A 39 -9.00 2.81 -2.02
N ASP A 40 -8.41 3.22 -3.13
CA ASP A 40 -7.96 2.30 -4.17
C ASP A 40 -6.44 2.20 -4.31
N LEU A 41 -5.72 3.31 -4.05
CA LEU A 41 -4.26 3.31 -4.19
C LEU A 41 -3.61 3.00 -2.84
N GLY A 42 -3.34 1.73 -2.63
CA GLY A 42 -2.73 1.21 -1.41
C GLY A 42 -2.71 -0.31 -1.40
N LEU A 43 -2.17 -0.86 -0.32
CA LEU A 43 -2.09 -2.30 -0.08
C LEU A 43 -2.92 -2.69 1.13
N LEU A 44 -3.63 -3.81 1.01
CA LEU A 44 -4.30 -4.46 2.12
C LEU A 44 -3.44 -5.65 2.58
N VAL A 45 -2.83 -5.53 3.77
CA VAL A 45 -1.99 -6.58 4.36
C VAL A 45 -2.62 -7.02 5.67
N ASP A 46 -2.97 -8.31 5.79
CA ASP A 46 -3.62 -8.89 6.98
C ASP A 46 -4.87 -8.11 7.46
N GLY A 47 -5.62 -7.54 6.51
CA GLY A 47 -6.84 -6.77 6.79
C GLY A 47 -6.59 -5.32 7.25
N VAL A 48 -5.34 -4.87 7.26
CA VAL A 48 -4.95 -3.47 7.53
C VAL A 48 -4.68 -2.75 6.22
N TRP A 49 -5.26 -1.59 6.05
CA TRP A 49 -5.09 -0.74 4.88
C TRP A 49 -3.87 0.17 5.01
N TYR A 50 -2.99 0.11 4.02
CA TYR A 50 -1.79 0.95 3.90
C TYR A 50 -1.93 1.81 2.64
N PRO A 51 -2.36 3.07 2.76
CA PRO A 51 -2.51 3.95 1.60
C PRO A 51 -1.15 4.38 1.05
N ILE A 52 -1.09 4.58 -0.27
CA ILE A 52 0.08 5.12 -0.97
C ILE A 52 0.42 6.52 -0.46
N LEU A 53 1.64 6.99 -0.69
CA LEU A 53 2.19 8.27 -0.22
C LEU A 53 2.30 8.44 1.31
N ASN A 54 2.19 7.36 2.06
CA ASN A 54 2.45 7.38 3.50
C ASN A 54 3.86 6.86 3.83
N ASP A 55 4.28 7.12 5.06
CA ASP A 55 5.49 6.52 5.64
C ASP A 55 5.48 5.00 5.41
N PHE A 56 6.56 4.49 4.83
CA PHE A 56 6.70 3.08 4.50
C PHE A 56 6.96 2.20 5.73
N ALA A 57 7.48 2.74 6.82
CA ALA A 57 7.88 1.94 7.98
C ALA A 57 6.75 1.05 8.55
N PRO A 58 5.47 1.49 8.67
CA PRO A 58 4.38 0.62 9.08
C PRO A 58 4.08 -0.52 8.09
N LEU A 59 4.13 -0.24 6.78
CA LEU A 59 3.93 -1.26 5.75
C LEU A 59 5.10 -2.24 5.72
N LEU A 60 6.35 -1.76 5.82
CA LEU A 60 7.54 -2.61 5.95
C LEU A 60 7.44 -3.57 7.15
N ALA A 61 6.97 -3.07 8.30
CA ALA A 61 6.78 -3.91 9.48
C ALA A 61 5.72 -5.00 9.28
N ALA A 62 4.67 -4.73 8.48
CA ALA A 62 3.62 -5.69 8.14
C ALA A 62 4.08 -6.72 7.10
N LEU A 63 4.85 -6.29 6.10
CA LEU A 63 5.39 -7.17 5.04
C LEU A 63 6.54 -8.04 5.55
N GLY A 64 7.25 -7.60 6.60
CA GLY A 64 8.46 -8.26 7.11
C GLY A 64 9.71 -7.90 6.32
N GLU A 65 10.78 -8.66 6.55
CA GLU A 65 12.08 -8.42 5.90
C GLU A 65 12.00 -8.70 4.40
N PRO A 66 12.43 -7.77 3.54
CA PRO A 66 12.50 -7.99 2.09
C PRO A 66 13.60 -9.03 1.76
N THR A 67 13.46 -9.71 0.64
CA THR A 67 14.47 -10.65 0.13
C THR A 67 15.69 -9.94 -0.45
N ASP A 68 15.51 -8.69 -0.94
CA ASP A 68 16.58 -7.81 -1.41
C ASP A 68 16.19 -6.34 -1.22
N LEU A 69 17.20 -5.47 -1.15
CA LEU A 69 17.04 -4.01 -1.06
C LEU A 69 18.01 -3.34 -2.03
N VAL A 70 17.46 -2.64 -3.01
CA VAL A 70 18.22 -1.82 -3.94
C VAL A 70 18.04 -0.35 -3.57
N ALA A 71 19.14 0.41 -3.46
CA ALA A 71 19.10 1.84 -3.17
C ALA A 71 20.01 2.60 -4.12
N ALA A 72 19.55 3.78 -4.56
CA ALA A 72 20.32 4.66 -5.44
C ALA A 72 20.03 6.13 -5.08
N PRO A 73 20.99 7.05 -5.29
CA PRO A 73 20.75 8.47 -5.08
C PRO A 73 19.54 8.94 -5.89
N SER A 74 18.58 9.60 -5.22
CA SER A 74 17.39 10.10 -5.88
C SER A 74 17.73 11.23 -6.85
N CYS A 75 17.10 11.21 -8.02
CA CYS A 75 17.23 12.28 -9.01
C CYS A 75 16.34 13.50 -8.69
N VAL A 76 15.34 13.33 -7.82
CA VAL A 76 14.31 14.36 -7.52
C VAL A 76 14.43 14.85 -6.09
N PHE A 77 14.67 13.94 -5.14
CA PHE A 77 14.67 14.24 -3.71
C PHE A 77 16.08 14.18 -3.11
N LYS A 78 16.25 14.74 -1.93
CA LYS A 78 17.52 14.62 -1.20
C LYS A 78 17.53 13.31 -0.42
N GLY A 79 18.34 12.35 -0.85
CA GLY A 79 18.46 11.02 -0.24
C GLY A 79 18.55 9.94 -1.29
N GLU A 80 18.07 8.76 -0.98
CA GLU A 80 18.11 7.59 -1.84
C GLU A 80 16.70 7.09 -2.14
N ASP A 81 16.39 6.86 -3.41
CA ASP A 81 15.23 6.06 -3.82
C ASP A 81 15.53 4.59 -3.54
N LYS A 82 14.54 3.84 -3.10
CA LYS A 82 14.72 2.44 -2.71
C LYS A 82 13.67 1.54 -3.34
N GLU A 83 14.09 0.33 -3.69
CA GLU A 83 13.24 -0.78 -4.05
C GLU A 83 13.39 -1.87 -3.00
N PHE A 84 12.29 -2.22 -2.36
CA PHE A 84 12.18 -3.34 -1.42
C PHE A 84 11.58 -4.53 -2.15
N VAL A 85 12.38 -5.58 -2.36
CA VAL A 85 12.00 -6.75 -3.13
C VAL A 85 11.47 -7.83 -2.21
N TYR A 86 10.29 -8.34 -2.52
CA TYR A 86 9.67 -9.49 -1.86
C TYR A 86 9.42 -10.61 -2.88
N ASP A 87 9.05 -11.79 -2.42
CA ASP A 87 8.61 -12.86 -3.31
C ASP A 87 7.27 -12.48 -3.96
N GLY A 88 7.33 -12.14 -5.25
CA GLY A 88 6.16 -11.72 -6.04
C GLY A 88 5.72 -10.28 -5.90
N MET A 89 6.49 -9.41 -5.26
CA MET A 89 6.20 -7.97 -5.20
C MET A 89 7.47 -7.15 -5.00
N SER A 90 7.55 -5.98 -5.64
CA SER A 90 8.48 -4.90 -5.30
C SER A 90 7.72 -3.67 -4.80
N VAL A 91 8.23 -3.01 -3.77
CA VAL A 91 7.71 -1.72 -3.29
C VAL A 91 8.78 -0.65 -3.45
N TYR A 92 8.43 0.46 -4.09
CA TYR A 92 9.33 1.57 -4.37
C TYR A 92 9.04 2.76 -3.46
N THR A 93 10.11 3.38 -2.95
CA THR A 93 10.00 4.52 -2.04
C THR A 93 10.88 5.69 -2.49
N ASN A 94 10.40 6.91 -2.18
CA ASN A 94 11.21 8.12 -2.26
C ASN A 94 11.52 8.66 -0.86
N PRO A 95 12.69 9.30 -0.66
CA PRO A 95 13.03 9.97 0.59
C PRO A 95 12.29 11.33 0.67
N LEU A 96 11.29 11.44 1.54
CA LEU A 96 10.57 12.68 1.81
C LEU A 96 10.86 13.14 3.25
N GLY A 97 11.79 14.07 3.41
CA GLY A 97 12.24 14.52 4.71
C GLY A 97 13.08 13.48 5.44
N GLU A 98 12.57 12.95 6.56
CA GLU A 98 13.25 11.94 7.39
C GLU A 98 12.66 10.54 7.24
N VAL A 99 11.68 10.36 6.36
CA VAL A 99 10.98 9.09 6.14
C VAL A 99 11.07 8.66 4.66
N ASP A 100 11.01 7.36 4.44
CA ASP A 100 10.76 6.80 3.12
C ASP A 100 9.24 6.76 2.89
N VAL A 101 8.78 7.36 1.82
CA VAL A 101 7.37 7.36 1.42
C VAL A 101 7.21 6.45 0.22
N TRP A 102 6.34 5.45 0.31
CA TRP A 102 6.15 4.54 -0.80
C TRP A 102 5.16 5.11 -1.84
N TYR A 103 5.48 4.90 -3.11
CA TYR A 103 4.74 5.48 -4.24
C TYR A 103 4.38 4.47 -5.31
N GLU A 104 4.90 3.24 -5.23
CA GLU A 104 4.62 2.20 -6.20
C GLU A 104 4.69 0.82 -5.54
N ALA A 105 3.78 -0.05 -5.92
CA ALA A 105 3.83 -1.48 -5.64
C ALA A 105 3.60 -2.26 -6.93
N TYR A 106 4.63 -2.99 -7.36
CA TYR A 106 4.64 -3.83 -8.55
C TYR A 106 4.48 -5.29 -8.15
N ILE A 107 3.32 -5.89 -8.44
CA ILE A 107 2.91 -7.22 -7.96
C ILE A 107 2.91 -8.19 -9.12
N THR A 108 3.67 -9.29 -8.99
CA THR A 108 3.78 -10.37 -9.98
C THR A 108 3.52 -11.76 -9.41
N GLY A 109 3.37 -11.86 -8.10
CA GLY A 109 3.15 -13.12 -7.38
C GLY A 109 1.82 -13.18 -6.66
N GLU A 110 1.42 -14.40 -6.30
CA GLU A 110 0.22 -14.66 -5.50
C GLU A 110 0.37 -14.12 -4.07
N GLY A 111 -0.76 -13.94 -3.37
CA GLY A 111 -0.80 -13.52 -1.96
C GLY A 111 -1.05 -12.05 -1.74
N PHE A 112 -0.92 -11.22 -2.78
CA PHE A 112 -1.22 -9.78 -2.74
C PHE A 112 -2.45 -9.45 -3.58
N GLN A 113 -3.25 -8.51 -3.11
CA GLN A 113 -4.47 -8.07 -3.77
C GLN A 113 -4.61 -6.56 -3.72
N THR A 114 -5.27 -6.02 -4.73
CA THR A 114 -5.69 -4.62 -4.72
C THR A 114 -6.76 -4.36 -3.68
N ALA A 115 -7.07 -3.10 -3.46
CA ALA A 115 -8.17 -2.63 -2.61
C ALA A 115 -9.53 -3.31 -2.91
N ARG A 116 -9.77 -3.69 -4.15
CA ARG A 116 -11.02 -4.34 -4.61
C ARG A 116 -10.90 -5.86 -4.75
N GLY A 117 -9.84 -6.47 -4.18
CA GLY A 117 -9.68 -7.91 -4.08
C GLY A 117 -9.18 -8.59 -5.36
N ILE A 118 -8.65 -7.84 -6.33
CA ILE A 118 -8.06 -8.41 -7.54
C ILE A 118 -6.60 -8.77 -7.26
N GLY A 119 -6.22 -9.99 -7.55
CA GLY A 119 -4.86 -10.52 -7.42
C GLY A 119 -4.37 -11.18 -8.72
N ILE A 120 -3.14 -11.68 -8.69
CA ILE A 120 -2.55 -12.43 -9.81
C ILE A 120 -3.41 -13.68 -10.10
N GLY A 121 -3.66 -13.96 -11.37
CA GLY A 121 -4.51 -15.05 -11.84
C GLY A 121 -6.00 -14.72 -11.91
N ALA A 122 -6.46 -13.55 -11.46
CA ALA A 122 -7.85 -13.12 -11.64
C ALA A 122 -8.18 -13.00 -13.12
N ALA A 123 -9.41 -13.38 -13.52
CA ALA A 123 -9.84 -13.25 -14.89
C ALA A 123 -10.16 -11.79 -15.25
N LEU A 124 -10.13 -11.43 -16.54
CA LEU A 124 -10.53 -10.10 -17.02
C LEU A 124 -11.92 -9.72 -16.52
N GLU A 125 -12.86 -10.67 -16.51
CA GLU A 125 -14.23 -10.46 -16.06
C GLU A 125 -14.30 -10.04 -14.58
N ASP A 126 -13.40 -10.57 -13.74
CA ASP A 126 -13.31 -10.21 -12.32
C ASP A 126 -12.79 -8.77 -12.16
N VAL A 127 -11.79 -8.38 -12.98
CA VAL A 127 -11.29 -7.00 -13.02
C VAL A 127 -12.40 -6.04 -13.42
N LEU A 128 -13.12 -6.32 -14.49
CA LEU A 128 -14.24 -5.50 -14.97
C LEU A 128 -15.39 -5.44 -13.97
N ALA A 129 -15.69 -6.54 -13.27
CA ALA A 129 -16.70 -6.55 -12.23
C ALA A 129 -16.33 -5.67 -11.04
N ALA A 130 -15.04 -5.63 -10.65
CA ALA A 130 -14.56 -4.86 -9.51
C ALA A 130 -14.32 -3.38 -9.84
N TYR A 131 -13.72 -3.08 -10.99
CA TYR A 131 -13.28 -1.72 -11.38
C TYR A 131 -14.18 -1.06 -12.42
N GLY A 132 -15.06 -1.80 -13.10
CA GLY A 132 -15.94 -1.29 -14.16
C GLY A 132 -15.22 -1.19 -15.50
N GLU A 133 -15.89 -0.50 -16.45
CA GLU A 133 -15.39 -0.37 -17.84
C GLU A 133 -14.71 1.00 -18.10
N ASN A 134 -14.43 1.76 -17.04
CA ASN A 134 -13.85 3.09 -17.19
C ASN A 134 -12.31 3.03 -17.14
N TYR A 135 -11.72 2.25 -18.03
CA TYR A 135 -10.28 2.10 -18.23
C TYR A 135 -9.87 2.54 -19.62
N TYR A 136 -8.58 2.72 -19.84
CA TYR A 136 -7.99 2.77 -21.18
C TYR A 136 -6.93 1.68 -21.33
N LEU A 137 -6.64 1.32 -22.60
CA LEU A 137 -5.63 0.32 -22.90
C LEU A 137 -4.28 0.98 -23.20
N GLU A 138 -3.24 0.48 -22.56
CA GLU A 138 -1.87 0.72 -22.95
C GLU A 138 -1.32 -0.53 -23.63
N GLY A 139 -1.27 -0.52 -24.96
CA GLY A 139 -1.02 -1.73 -25.74
C GLY A 139 -2.26 -2.59 -25.92
N GLU A 140 -2.09 -3.92 -25.98
CA GLU A 140 -3.18 -4.88 -26.22
C GLU A 140 -3.70 -5.56 -24.95
N ASP A 141 -2.91 -5.54 -23.87
CA ASP A 141 -3.07 -6.39 -22.69
C ASP A 141 -2.94 -5.64 -21.34
N MET A 142 -2.78 -4.31 -21.36
CA MET A 142 -2.68 -3.49 -20.15
C MET A 142 -3.91 -2.61 -19.98
N LEU A 143 -4.69 -2.90 -18.93
CA LEU A 143 -5.85 -2.09 -18.54
C LEU A 143 -5.42 -1.09 -17.48
N THR A 144 -5.49 0.20 -17.80
CA THR A 144 -5.13 1.29 -16.89
C THR A 144 -6.37 2.00 -16.37
N TYR A 145 -6.55 1.94 -15.05
CA TYR A 145 -7.52 2.74 -14.31
C TYR A 145 -6.78 3.90 -13.66
N SER A 146 -7.01 5.12 -14.09
CA SER A 146 -6.38 6.31 -13.54
C SER A 146 -7.38 7.25 -12.86
N LEU A 147 -6.90 8.09 -11.94
CA LEU A 147 -7.76 9.06 -11.25
C LEU A 147 -8.37 10.08 -12.21
N SER A 148 -7.63 10.49 -13.24
CA SER A 148 -8.15 11.44 -14.24
C SER A 148 -9.04 10.78 -15.30
N GLY A 149 -8.86 9.48 -15.56
CA GLY A 149 -9.50 8.78 -16.67
C GLY A 149 -9.02 9.23 -18.06
N ASP A 150 -8.01 10.08 -18.15
CA ASP A 150 -7.44 10.60 -19.40
C ASP A 150 -6.18 9.81 -19.79
N PRO A 151 -6.18 9.07 -20.92
CA PRO A 151 -5.01 8.32 -21.37
C PRO A 151 -3.79 9.19 -21.75
N GLY A 152 -3.99 10.51 -21.88
CA GLY A 152 -2.92 11.48 -22.11
C GLY A 152 -2.28 12.02 -20.83
N ASP A 153 -2.86 11.75 -19.67
CA ASP A 153 -2.39 12.24 -18.37
C ASP A 153 -1.49 11.22 -17.65
N TYR A 154 -0.24 11.15 -18.07
CA TYR A 154 0.79 10.30 -17.47
C TYR A 154 1.20 10.71 -16.05
N ALA A 155 0.71 11.84 -15.55
CA ALA A 155 0.90 12.29 -14.17
C ALA A 155 -0.23 11.84 -13.24
N SER A 156 -1.25 11.17 -13.78
CA SER A 156 -2.37 10.68 -12.98
C SER A 156 -2.02 9.40 -12.25
N PRO A 157 -2.22 9.32 -10.93
CA PRO A 157 -2.10 8.07 -10.19
C PRO A 157 -3.04 6.99 -10.73
N CYS A 158 -2.59 5.74 -10.73
CA CYS A 158 -3.31 4.67 -11.41
C CYS A 158 -3.11 3.29 -10.75
N VAL A 159 -4.00 2.38 -11.14
CA VAL A 159 -3.84 0.92 -11.00
C VAL A 159 -3.84 0.33 -12.39
N VAL A 160 -2.80 -0.41 -12.73
CA VAL A 160 -2.63 -1.08 -14.03
C VAL A 160 -2.71 -2.58 -13.86
N PHE A 161 -3.49 -3.24 -14.70
CA PHE A 161 -3.56 -4.69 -14.78
C PHE A 161 -2.99 -5.14 -16.12
N THR A 162 -1.90 -5.90 -16.09
CA THR A 162 -1.38 -6.59 -17.28
C THR A 162 -1.97 -7.98 -17.34
N LEU A 163 -2.50 -8.36 -18.51
CA LEU A 163 -3.10 -9.66 -18.74
C LEU A 163 -2.17 -10.56 -19.57
N THR A 164 -2.15 -11.84 -19.23
CA THR A 164 -1.54 -12.89 -20.05
C THR A 164 -2.57 -14.01 -20.18
N ASP A 165 -2.90 -14.38 -21.39
CA ASP A 165 -3.93 -15.40 -21.68
C ASP A 165 -5.27 -15.14 -21.00
N GLY A 166 -5.65 -13.85 -20.85
CA GLY A 166 -6.92 -13.41 -20.26
C GLY A 166 -6.95 -13.40 -18.73
N ALA A 167 -5.84 -13.65 -18.07
CA ALA A 167 -5.68 -13.57 -16.62
C ALA A 167 -4.66 -12.52 -16.21
N VAL A 168 -4.85 -11.90 -15.05
CA VAL A 168 -3.94 -10.91 -14.49
C VAL A 168 -2.57 -11.56 -14.19
N SER A 169 -1.53 -11.07 -14.82
CA SER A 169 -0.14 -11.52 -14.65
C SER A 169 0.72 -10.50 -13.92
N CYS A 170 0.30 -9.23 -13.90
CA CYS A 170 0.96 -8.16 -13.15
C CYS A 170 -0.07 -7.12 -12.71
N ILE A 171 0.16 -6.54 -11.54
CA ILE A 171 -0.61 -5.39 -11.04
C ILE A 171 0.42 -4.32 -10.65
N ASP A 172 0.21 -3.09 -11.14
CA ASP A 172 1.00 -1.95 -10.75
C ASP A 172 0.10 -0.90 -10.08
N ILE A 173 0.39 -0.56 -8.83
CA ILE A 173 -0.28 0.51 -8.08
C ILE A 173 0.73 1.65 -8.00
N TYR A 174 0.48 2.73 -8.72
CA TYR A 174 1.47 3.74 -8.97
C TYR A 174 0.98 5.17 -8.72
N TYR A 175 1.85 5.99 -8.11
CA TYR A 175 1.69 7.43 -7.95
C TYR A 175 2.93 8.15 -8.48
N PRO A 176 2.84 8.98 -9.53
CA PRO A 176 3.98 9.72 -10.09
C PRO A 176 4.46 10.82 -9.13
N THR A 177 5.51 10.55 -8.36
CA THR A 177 6.04 11.47 -7.33
C THR A 177 6.91 12.59 -7.89
N ASN A 178 7.35 12.50 -9.13
CA ASN A 178 8.11 13.55 -9.80
C ASN A 178 7.29 14.83 -10.08
N THR A 179 6.02 14.83 -9.71
CA THR A 179 5.10 15.97 -9.81
C THR A 179 4.79 16.64 -8.48
N LEU A 180 5.36 16.13 -7.37
CA LEU A 180 5.18 16.64 -6.00
C LEU A 180 6.02 17.89 -5.71
#